data_34c2f56eed46b231588c8ddb716890a5
#
_entry.id   34c2f56eed46b231588c8ddb716890a5
#
_cell.length_a   1.000
_cell.length_b   1.000
_cell.length_c   1.000
_cell.angle_alpha   90.00
_cell.angle_beta   90.00
_cell.angle_gamma   90.00
#
_symmetry.space_group_name_H-M   'P 1'
#
loop_
_entity.id
_entity.type
_entity.pdbx_description
1 polymer ?
#
loop_
_entity_poly.entity_id
_entity_poly.type
_entity_poly.pdbx_seq_one_letter_code
_entity_poly.pdbx_strand_id
1 'polypeptide(L)'
;VSPVGGLRDLSANSGPQRATSSIKYISQRSGYVALILNAAFFAYISYWLYQNIEFSDLSQELKQIPLSAILIAMTMNVFVLLFYGSRLSTLLEGGLLSGFLIATMGFTFNSLVPFRAGEGVKIYFGHSYFSYAIGGISAAVLLEKLYDVTAIVLLSLLILASSDSRIIDPRLLIAAVVFISIVFCGMFVF
;
A
#
# COMPACT_ATOMS: atom_id res chain seq x y z
N VAL A 1 1.54 21.28 -71.00
CA VAL A 1 1.27 19.87 -71.25
C VAL A 1 2.25 19.05 -70.44
N SER A 2 1.86 18.52 -69.35
CA SER A 2 2.11 17.16 -68.82
C SER A 2 1.84 17.09 -67.34
N PRO A 3 1.02 16.19 -66.88
CA PRO A 3 0.76 15.98 -65.46
C PRO A 3 1.72 14.91 -64.92
N VAL A 4 2.42 15.18 -63.83
CA VAL A 4 3.02 14.14 -62.99
C VAL A 4 2.39 14.31 -61.63
N GLY A 5 1.22 13.72 -61.51
CA GLY A 5 0.57 13.53 -60.24
C GLY A 5 0.76 12.14 -59.74
N GLY A 6 0.90 12.02 -58.42
CA GLY A 6 0.41 10.87 -57.72
C GLY A 6 1.37 9.67 -57.48
N LEU A 7 2.32 9.77 -56.57
CA LEU A 7 2.86 8.62 -55.83
C LEU A 7 3.51 9.13 -54.50
N ARG A 8 2.79 9.77 -53.68
CA ARG A 8 3.15 9.99 -52.28
C ARG A 8 1.86 9.92 -51.48
N ASP A 9 1.65 8.87 -50.70
CA ASP A 9 0.83 8.78 -49.49
C ASP A 9 0.35 7.34 -49.18
N LEU A 10 1.26 6.36 -49.23
CA LEU A 10 0.91 5.02 -48.71
C LEU A 10 1.89 4.44 -47.66
N SER A 11 2.78 5.25 -47.10
CA SER A 11 3.77 4.72 -46.14
C SER A 11 3.76 5.34 -44.72
N ALA A 12 2.77 6.16 -44.36
CA ALA A 12 2.85 6.92 -43.13
C ALA A 12 1.62 6.77 -42.22
N ASN A 13 1.17 5.56 -41.88
CA ASN A 13 0.25 5.47 -40.74
C ASN A 13 0.01 4.05 -40.16
N SER A 14 1.04 3.24 -39.96
CA SER A 14 0.81 1.93 -39.31
C SER A 14 1.70 1.61 -38.09
N GLY A 15 2.54 2.52 -37.63
CA GLY A 15 3.53 2.25 -36.59
C GLY A 15 3.03 2.38 -35.13
N PRO A 16 2.50 3.50 -34.67
CA PRO A 16 2.28 3.70 -33.22
C PRO A 16 0.98 3.12 -32.67
N GLN A 17 -0.06 2.98 -33.48
CA GLN A 17 -1.38 2.51 -32.98
C GLN A 17 -1.44 1.02 -32.67
N ARG A 18 -0.64 0.17 -33.34
CA ARG A 18 -0.59 -1.28 -33.05
C ARG A 18 0.17 -1.59 -31.76
N ALA A 19 1.20 -0.84 -31.44
CA ALA A 19 1.97 -1.03 -30.22
C ALA A 19 1.16 -0.68 -28.95
N THR A 20 0.38 0.40 -28.99
CA THR A 20 -0.47 0.82 -27.87
C THR A 20 -1.63 -0.13 -27.60
N SER A 21 -2.23 -0.74 -28.62
CA SER A 21 -3.30 -1.72 -28.47
C SER A 21 -2.80 -3.03 -27.85
N SER A 22 -1.62 -3.50 -28.24
CA SER A 22 -1.01 -4.72 -27.69
C SER A 22 -0.63 -4.57 -26.23
N ILE A 23 -0.07 -3.43 -25.82
CA ILE A 23 0.27 -3.14 -24.43
C ILE A 23 -0.99 -3.07 -23.56
N LYS A 24 -2.07 -2.47 -24.04
CA LYS A 24 -3.34 -2.39 -23.33
C LYS A 24 -3.98 -3.76 -23.14
N TYR A 25 -3.86 -4.65 -24.11
CA TYR A 25 -4.40 -6.01 -24.05
C TYR A 25 -3.64 -6.90 -23.05
N ILE A 26 -2.31 -6.79 -23.00
CA ILE A 26 -1.46 -7.52 -22.05
C ILE A 26 -1.73 -7.05 -20.62
N SER A 27 -1.85 -5.73 -20.41
CA SER A 27 -2.18 -5.15 -19.10
C SER A 27 -3.55 -5.61 -18.57
N GLN A 28 -4.54 -5.69 -19.43
CA GLN A 28 -5.88 -6.12 -19.06
C GLN A 28 -5.93 -7.62 -18.70
N ARG A 29 -5.21 -8.47 -19.41
CA ARG A 29 -5.16 -9.92 -19.18
C ARG A 29 -4.41 -10.26 -17.87
N SER A 30 -3.36 -9.52 -17.56
CA SER A 30 -2.60 -9.64 -16.31
C SER A 30 -3.48 -9.31 -15.08
N GLY A 31 -4.37 -8.33 -15.19
CA GLY A 31 -5.31 -7.98 -14.12
C GLY A 31 -6.33 -9.09 -13.80
N TYR A 32 -6.87 -9.75 -14.81
CA TYR A 32 -7.80 -10.88 -14.61
C TYR A 32 -7.11 -12.11 -14.00
N VAL A 33 -5.89 -12.42 -14.38
CA VAL A 33 -5.11 -13.52 -13.79
C VAL A 33 -4.84 -13.25 -12.30
N ALA A 34 -4.44 -12.04 -11.97
CA ALA A 34 -4.25 -11.64 -10.58
C ALA A 34 -5.55 -11.73 -9.76
N LEU A 35 -6.69 -11.30 -10.34
CA LEU A 35 -7.99 -11.39 -9.68
C LEU A 35 -8.41 -12.85 -9.42
N ILE A 36 -8.22 -13.73 -10.41
CA ILE A 36 -8.56 -15.17 -10.30
C ILE A 36 -7.67 -15.84 -9.24
N LEU A 37 -6.36 -15.57 -9.25
CA LEU A 37 -5.44 -16.11 -8.25
C LEU A 37 -5.81 -15.66 -6.83
N ASN A 38 -6.24 -14.41 -6.67
CA ASN A 38 -6.73 -13.91 -5.39
C ASN A 38 -8.01 -14.59 -4.95
N ALA A 39 -8.99 -14.68 -5.84
CA ALA A 39 -10.25 -15.35 -5.54
C ALA A 39 -10.01 -16.83 -5.15
N ALA A 40 -9.12 -17.52 -5.87
CA ALA A 40 -8.73 -18.89 -5.55
C ALA A 40 -8.02 -19.00 -4.19
N PHE A 41 -7.11 -18.06 -3.87
CA PHE A 41 -6.44 -18.01 -2.59
C PHE A 41 -7.40 -17.74 -1.43
N PHE A 42 -8.33 -16.81 -1.59
CA PHE A 42 -9.39 -16.57 -0.60
C PHE A 42 -10.31 -17.77 -0.40
N ALA A 43 -10.72 -18.39 -1.49
CA ALA A 43 -11.55 -19.59 -1.43
C ALA A 43 -10.82 -20.73 -0.71
N TYR A 44 -9.52 -20.92 -1.00
CA TYR A 44 -8.69 -21.91 -0.33
C TYR A 44 -8.55 -21.63 1.17
N ILE A 45 -8.22 -20.39 1.55
CA ILE A 45 -8.12 -20.02 2.97
C ILE A 45 -9.46 -20.18 3.68
N SER A 46 -10.56 -19.73 3.07
CA SER A 46 -11.91 -19.87 3.66
C SER A 46 -12.28 -21.33 3.85
N TYR A 47 -11.97 -22.17 2.89
CA TYR A 47 -12.20 -23.61 2.99
C TYR A 47 -11.33 -24.25 4.07
N TRP A 48 -10.06 -23.89 4.14
CA TRP A 48 -9.13 -24.37 5.17
C TRP A 48 -9.57 -23.93 6.59
N LEU A 49 -9.97 -22.67 6.75
CA LEU A 49 -10.52 -22.14 8.00
C LEU A 49 -11.80 -22.89 8.39
N TYR A 50 -12.70 -23.13 7.44
CA TYR A 50 -13.94 -23.87 7.68
C TYR A 50 -13.68 -25.29 8.19
N GLN A 51 -12.64 -25.94 7.70
CA GLN A 51 -12.29 -27.31 8.11
C GLN A 51 -11.53 -27.38 9.45
N ASN A 52 -10.78 -26.35 9.81
CA ASN A 52 -9.88 -26.38 10.98
C ASN A 52 -10.36 -25.55 12.16
N ILE A 53 -11.40 -24.73 11.99
CA ILE A 53 -11.96 -23.93 13.07
C ILE A 53 -13.31 -24.49 13.51
N GLU A 54 -13.42 -24.87 14.77
CA GLU A 54 -14.69 -25.16 15.39
C GLU A 54 -15.41 -23.84 15.69
N PHE A 55 -16.41 -23.51 14.87
CA PHE A 55 -17.17 -22.26 14.99
C PHE A 55 -17.92 -22.16 16.32
N SER A 56 -18.21 -23.29 16.98
CA SER A 56 -18.76 -23.36 18.34
C SER A 56 -17.82 -22.70 19.34
N ASP A 57 -16.54 -23.06 19.30
CA ASP A 57 -15.53 -22.56 20.23
C ASP A 57 -15.25 -21.08 19.97
N LEU A 58 -15.14 -20.67 18.69
CA LEU A 58 -15.01 -19.27 18.31
C LEU A 58 -16.17 -18.42 18.84
N SER A 59 -17.42 -18.94 18.78
CA SER A 59 -18.60 -18.22 19.28
C SER A 59 -18.60 -18.10 20.80
N GLN A 60 -18.05 -19.07 21.53
CA GLN A 60 -17.89 -19.00 22.99
C GLN A 60 -16.81 -18.02 23.39
N GLU A 61 -15.66 -18.06 22.73
CA GLU A 61 -14.56 -17.12 22.96
C GLU A 61 -14.98 -15.67 22.69
N LEU A 62 -15.70 -15.43 21.58
CA LEU A 62 -16.23 -14.09 21.26
C LEU A 62 -17.21 -13.56 22.33
N LYS A 63 -18.03 -14.43 22.92
CA LYS A 63 -18.94 -14.03 24.01
C LYS A 63 -18.23 -13.67 25.32
N GLN A 64 -17.02 -14.15 25.51
CA GLN A 64 -16.19 -13.83 26.68
C GLN A 64 -15.49 -12.48 26.56
N ILE A 65 -15.41 -11.89 25.35
CA ILE A 65 -14.77 -10.58 25.16
C ILE A 65 -15.67 -9.51 25.77
N PRO A 66 -15.22 -8.81 26.82
CA PRO A 66 -16.02 -7.76 27.43
C PRO A 66 -16.21 -6.59 26.45
N LEU A 67 -17.40 -6.01 26.44
CA LEU A 67 -17.72 -4.86 25.58
C LEU A 67 -16.72 -3.71 25.76
N SER A 68 -16.18 -3.54 26.96
CA SER A 68 -15.15 -2.54 27.24
C SER A 68 -13.87 -2.76 26.42
N ALA A 69 -13.44 -4.01 26.23
CA ALA A 69 -12.27 -4.30 25.41
C ALA A 69 -12.51 -3.94 23.94
N ILE A 70 -13.72 -4.21 23.44
CA ILE A 70 -14.10 -3.84 22.06
C ILE A 70 -14.11 -2.32 21.91
N LEU A 71 -14.70 -1.59 22.85
CA LEU A 71 -14.74 -0.13 22.81
C LEU A 71 -13.35 0.50 22.91
N ILE A 72 -12.47 -0.05 23.75
CA ILE A 72 -11.07 0.39 23.84
C ILE A 72 -10.35 0.15 22.50
N ALA A 73 -10.50 -1.04 21.92
CA ALA A 73 -9.89 -1.37 20.64
C ALA A 73 -10.38 -0.45 19.50
N MET A 74 -11.69 -0.17 19.44
CA MET A 74 -12.26 0.77 18.48
C MET A 74 -11.72 2.19 18.67
N THR A 75 -11.65 2.66 19.91
CA THR A 75 -11.13 3.97 20.26
C THR A 75 -9.66 4.09 19.85
N MET A 76 -8.84 3.08 20.17
CA MET A 76 -7.44 3.04 19.77
C MET A 76 -7.29 3.04 18.23
N ASN A 77 -8.16 2.33 17.53
CA ASN A 77 -8.14 2.33 16.06
C ASN A 77 -8.42 3.73 15.47
N VAL A 78 -9.38 4.46 16.04
CA VAL A 78 -9.65 5.85 15.65
C VAL A 78 -8.44 6.75 15.89
N PHE A 79 -7.76 6.63 17.04
CA PHE A 79 -6.53 7.37 17.32
C PHE A 79 -5.43 7.05 16.30
N VAL A 80 -5.23 5.77 15.98
CA VAL A 80 -4.26 5.36 14.95
C VAL A 80 -4.58 6.02 13.61
N LEU A 81 -5.84 5.99 13.17
CA LEU A 81 -6.26 6.64 11.92
C LEU A 81 -6.05 8.17 11.95
N LEU A 82 -6.30 8.82 13.08
CA LEU A 82 -6.04 10.25 13.27
C LEU A 82 -4.55 10.57 13.14
N PHE A 83 -3.68 9.77 13.75
CA PHE A 83 -2.22 9.93 13.62
C PHE A 83 -1.74 9.73 12.18
N TYR A 84 -2.22 8.70 11.49
CA TYR A 84 -1.91 8.50 10.07
C TYR A 84 -2.41 9.65 9.21
N GLY A 85 -3.64 10.11 9.47
CA GLY A 85 -4.23 11.26 8.77
C GLY A 85 -3.45 12.56 9.01
N SER A 86 -3.03 12.84 10.25
CA SER A 86 -2.26 14.03 10.58
C SER A 86 -0.88 14.01 9.90
N ARG A 87 -0.20 12.86 9.90
CA ARG A 87 1.08 12.69 9.20
C ARG A 87 0.92 12.93 7.70
N LEU A 88 -0.10 12.34 7.08
CA LEU A 88 -0.35 12.51 5.65
C LEU A 88 -0.72 13.96 5.31
N SER A 89 -1.54 14.63 6.14
CA SER A 89 -1.87 16.04 5.94
C SER A 89 -0.66 16.95 6.02
N THR A 90 0.29 16.67 6.92
CA THR A 90 1.56 17.42 7.01
C THR A 90 2.42 17.21 5.76
N LEU A 91 2.53 15.99 5.26
CA LEU A 91 3.31 15.68 4.05
C LEU A 91 2.72 16.29 2.79
N LEU A 92 1.40 16.47 2.74
CA LEU A 92 0.68 17.06 1.60
C LEU A 92 0.44 18.56 1.75
N GLU A 93 0.88 19.18 2.86
CA GLU A 93 0.58 20.56 3.21
C GLU A 93 -0.93 20.85 3.15
N GLY A 94 -1.73 19.84 3.51
CA GLY A 94 -3.19 19.85 3.39
C GLY A 94 -3.91 19.94 4.73
N GLY A 95 -5.24 19.98 4.66
CA GLY A 95 -6.09 19.98 5.85
C GLY A 95 -6.09 18.61 6.55
N LEU A 96 -6.24 18.60 7.89
CA LEU A 96 -6.31 17.37 8.70
C LEU A 96 -7.42 16.43 8.21
N LEU A 97 -8.56 17.00 7.81
CA LEU A 97 -9.70 16.21 7.32
C LEU A 97 -9.37 15.47 6.01
N SER A 98 -8.68 16.14 5.06
CA SER A 98 -8.26 15.49 3.81
C SER A 98 -7.28 14.36 4.07
N GLY A 99 -6.27 14.58 4.91
CA GLY A 99 -5.33 13.53 5.32
C GLY A 99 -6.00 12.36 6.00
N PHE A 100 -6.94 12.63 6.92
CA PHE A 100 -7.71 11.60 7.61
C PHE A 100 -8.58 10.76 6.65
N LEU A 101 -9.30 11.41 5.73
CA LEU A 101 -10.16 10.70 4.77
C LEU A 101 -9.32 9.86 3.79
N ILE A 102 -8.21 10.39 3.29
CA ILE A 102 -7.30 9.64 2.39
C ILE A 102 -6.70 8.44 3.13
N ALA A 103 -6.24 8.62 4.37
CA ALA A 103 -5.69 7.54 5.18
C ALA A 103 -6.75 6.46 5.45
N THR A 104 -7.95 6.84 5.85
CA THR A 104 -9.07 5.93 6.14
C THR A 104 -9.44 5.11 4.89
N MET A 105 -9.56 5.75 3.73
CA MET A 105 -9.80 5.03 2.47
C MET A 105 -8.70 4.03 2.16
N GLY A 106 -7.43 4.41 2.31
CA GLY A 106 -6.31 3.49 2.11
C GLY A 106 -6.36 2.29 3.05
N PHE A 107 -6.63 2.49 4.34
CA PHE A 107 -6.78 1.42 5.33
C PHE A 107 -7.95 0.50 5.01
N THR A 108 -9.10 1.05 4.68
CA THR A 108 -10.31 0.28 4.32
C THR A 108 -10.03 -0.61 3.13
N PHE A 109 -9.43 -0.08 2.08
CA PHE A 109 -9.12 -0.87 0.90
C PHE A 109 -8.01 -1.90 1.14
N ASN A 110 -7.03 -1.62 1.99
CA ASN A 110 -6.01 -2.60 2.39
C ASN A 110 -6.61 -3.77 3.20
N SER A 111 -7.72 -3.53 3.91
CA SER A 111 -8.42 -4.57 4.67
C SER A 111 -9.36 -5.41 3.80
N LEU A 112 -9.93 -4.81 2.74
CA LEU A 112 -10.90 -5.47 1.87
C LEU A 112 -10.26 -6.14 0.65
N VAL A 113 -9.18 -5.55 0.13
CA VAL A 113 -8.55 -6.01 -1.12
C VAL A 113 -7.15 -6.54 -0.80
N PRO A 114 -6.85 -7.80 -1.18
CA PRO A 114 -5.50 -8.33 -1.09
C PRO A 114 -4.53 -7.52 -1.96
N PHE A 115 -3.22 -7.70 -1.73
CA PHE A 115 -2.13 -7.00 -2.43
C PHE A 115 -1.94 -5.52 -2.07
N ARG A 116 -2.45 -5.06 -0.90
CA ARG A 116 -2.23 -3.68 -0.43
C ARG A 116 -2.59 -2.61 -1.47
N ALA A 117 -3.73 -2.80 -2.14
CA ALA A 117 -4.24 -1.84 -3.13
C ALA A 117 -4.55 -0.45 -2.52
N GLY A 118 -4.59 -0.35 -1.20
CA GLY A 118 -4.90 0.89 -0.48
C GLY A 118 -3.93 2.04 -0.75
N GLU A 119 -2.66 1.75 -1.07
CA GLU A 119 -1.71 2.80 -1.47
C GLU A 119 -2.12 3.43 -2.81
N GLY A 120 -2.51 2.61 -3.78
CA GLY A 120 -3.05 3.09 -5.06
C GLY A 120 -4.35 3.89 -4.88
N VAL A 121 -5.20 3.43 -3.95
CA VAL A 121 -6.46 4.14 -3.60
C VAL A 121 -6.17 5.48 -2.93
N LYS A 122 -5.18 5.59 -2.05
CA LYS A 122 -4.75 6.89 -1.48
C LYS A 122 -4.37 7.88 -2.58
N ILE A 123 -3.56 7.44 -3.56
CA ILE A 123 -3.12 8.29 -4.67
C ILE A 123 -4.31 8.70 -5.53
N TYR A 124 -5.14 7.75 -5.92
CA TYR A 124 -6.32 8.02 -6.73
C TYR A 124 -7.31 8.96 -6.02
N PHE A 125 -7.63 8.66 -4.77
CA PHE A 125 -8.60 9.43 -3.99
C PHE A 125 -8.09 10.84 -3.69
N GLY A 126 -6.82 10.97 -3.30
CA GLY A 126 -6.21 12.28 -3.07
C GLY A 126 -6.12 13.14 -4.32
N HIS A 127 -5.83 12.55 -5.47
CA HIS A 127 -5.83 13.28 -6.74
C HIS A 127 -7.25 13.68 -7.17
N SER A 128 -8.20 12.72 -7.16
CA SER A 128 -9.55 12.92 -7.73
C SER A 128 -10.44 13.79 -6.87
N TYR A 129 -10.35 13.73 -5.55
CA TYR A 129 -11.25 14.44 -4.63
C TYR A 129 -10.62 15.65 -3.95
N PHE A 130 -9.30 15.66 -3.79
CA PHE A 130 -8.60 16.77 -3.12
C PHE A 130 -7.66 17.53 -4.05
N SER A 131 -7.63 17.19 -5.35
CA SER A 131 -6.84 17.88 -6.38
C SER A 131 -5.33 17.92 -6.10
N TYR A 132 -4.79 17.00 -5.29
CA TYR A 132 -3.36 16.90 -5.09
C TYR A 132 -2.66 16.43 -6.37
N ALA A 133 -1.49 16.97 -6.65
CA ALA A 133 -0.65 16.49 -7.75
C ALA A 133 -0.28 15.00 -7.55
N ILE A 134 -0.42 14.18 -8.59
CA ILE A 134 -0.13 12.74 -8.52
C ILE A 134 1.27 12.48 -7.99
N GLY A 135 2.29 13.25 -8.44
CA GLY A 135 3.65 13.15 -7.98
C GLY A 135 3.80 13.43 -6.48
N GLY A 136 3.15 14.50 -6.00
CA GLY A 136 3.19 14.90 -4.59
C GLY A 136 2.56 13.85 -3.67
N ILE A 137 1.35 13.37 -4.01
CA ILE A 137 0.71 12.34 -3.17
C ILE A 137 1.42 10.98 -3.25
N SER A 138 2.00 10.63 -4.40
CA SER A 138 2.82 9.42 -4.52
C SER A 138 4.08 9.49 -3.66
N ALA A 139 4.76 10.64 -3.66
CA ALA A 139 5.91 10.90 -2.80
C ALA A 139 5.52 10.83 -1.31
N ALA A 140 4.40 11.45 -0.91
CA ALA A 140 3.91 11.39 0.46
C ALA A 140 3.61 9.97 0.93
N VAL A 141 2.95 9.15 0.09
CA VAL A 141 2.66 7.73 0.38
C VAL A 141 3.95 6.91 0.48
N LEU A 142 4.95 7.19 -0.36
CA LEU A 142 6.26 6.54 -0.29
C LEU A 142 6.99 6.90 1.01
N LEU A 143 7.04 8.18 1.36
CA LEU A 143 7.64 8.67 2.61
C LEU A 143 6.93 8.07 3.83
N GLU A 144 5.60 7.95 3.80
CA GLU A 144 4.84 7.25 4.83
C GLU A 144 5.38 5.84 5.09
N LYS A 145 5.65 5.08 4.03
CA LYS A 145 6.20 3.72 4.14
C LYS A 145 7.65 3.70 4.63
N LEU A 146 8.46 4.63 4.22
CA LEU A 146 9.82 4.76 4.73
C LEU A 146 9.83 5.04 6.24
N TYR A 147 8.95 5.91 6.73
CA TYR A 147 8.80 6.16 8.18
C TYR A 147 8.34 4.90 8.92
N ASP A 148 7.36 4.16 8.39
CA ASP A 148 6.86 2.92 9.01
C ASP A 148 7.98 1.88 9.13
N VAL A 149 8.75 1.66 8.07
CA VAL A 149 9.90 0.72 8.08
C VAL A 149 10.98 1.19 9.04
N THR A 150 11.32 2.48 9.03
CA THR A 150 12.30 3.06 9.96
C THR A 150 11.88 2.87 11.42
N ALA A 151 10.60 3.13 11.73
CA ALA A 151 10.06 2.92 13.07
C ALA A 151 10.15 1.46 13.53
N ILE A 152 9.82 0.50 12.64
CA ILE A 152 9.93 -0.92 12.94
C ILE A 152 11.39 -1.32 13.22
N VAL A 153 12.32 -0.85 12.40
CA VAL A 153 13.75 -1.15 12.59
C VAL A 153 14.27 -0.55 13.89
N LEU A 154 13.91 0.70 14.21
CA LEU A 154 14.29 1.35 15.47
C LEU A 154 13.74 0.62 16.69
N LEU A 155 12.45 0.23 16.67
CA LEU A 155 11.84 -0.55 17.73
C LEU A 155 12.51 -1.91 17.89
N SER A 156 12.82 -2.58 16.79
CA SER A 156 13.53 -3.85 16.81
C SER A 156 14.91 -3.73 17.42
N LEU A 157 15.64 -2.67 17.11
CA LEU A 157 16.94 -2.37 17.71
C LEU A 157 16.82 -2.08 19.22
N LEU A 158 15.78 -1.34 19.63
CA LEU A 158 15.55 -1.01 21.03
C LEU A 158 15.23 -2.27 21.86
N ILE A 159 14.35 -3.15 21.34
CA ILE A 159 14.04 -4.44 21.95
C ILE A 159 15.32 -5.31 22.04
N LEU A 160 16.09 -5.30 20.98
CA LEU A 160 17.34 -6.06 20.89
C LEU A 160 18.36 -5.56 21.92
N ALA A 161 18.50 -4.24 22.08
CA ALA A 161 19.41 -3.63 23.06
C ALA A 161 18.96 -3.87 24.51
N SER A 162 17.66 -4.08 24.77
CA SER A 162 17.12 -4.39 26.08
C SER A 162 17.16 -5.89 26.43
N SER A 163 17.35 -6.76 25.44
CA SER A 163 17.49 -8.20 25.64
C SER A 163 18.90 -8.58 26.03
N ASP A 164 19.03 -9.61 26.86
CA ASP A 164 20.33 -10.10 27.33
C ASP A 164 21.24 -10.45 26.14
N SER A 165 22.40 -9.81 26.06
CA SER A 165 23.27 -9.68 24.88
C SER A 165 23.89 -10.98 24.30
N ARG A 166 23.46 -12.16 24.81
CA ARG A 166 23.96 -13.44 24.34
C ARG A 166 23.31 -14.03 23.11
N ILE A 167 22.20 -13.40 22.63
CA ILE A 167 21.38 -13.96 21.54
C ILE A 167 21.56 -13.16 20.24
N ILE A 168 22.27 -12.04 20.28
CA ILE A 168 22.33 -11.12 19.14
C ILE A 168 23.56 -11.43 18.28
N ASP A 169 23.32 -11.82 17.03
CA ASP A 169 24.37 -11.80 16.03
C ASP A 169 24.73 -10.33 15.69
N PRO A 170 26.00 -9.89 15.94
CA PRO A 170 26.43 -8.53 15.63
C PRO A 170 26.20 -8.14 14.17
N ARG A 171 26.11 -9.10 13.25
CA ARG A 171 25.83 -8.88 11.83
C ARG A 171 24.43 -8.33 11.58
N LEU A 172 23.43 -8.77 12.37
CA LEU A 172 22.06 -8.25 12.27
C LEU A 172 22.01 -6.79 12.71
N LEU A 173 22.75 -6.42 13.74
CA LEU A 173 22.83 -5.06 14.24
C LEU A 173 23.47 -4.12 13.19
N ILE A 174 24.57 -4.56 12.59
CA ILE A 174 25.22 -3.82 11.51
C ILE A 174 24.30 -3.66 10.30
N ALA A 175 23.61 -4.73 9.88
CA ALA A 175 22.67 -4.69 8.76
C ALA A 175 21.52 -3.70 9.02
N ALA A 176 20.98 -3.67 10.24
CA ALA A 176 19.92 -2.73 10.62
C ALA A 176 20.41 -1.26 10.60
N VAL A 177 21.61 -1.00 11.14
CA VAL A 177 22.21 0.34 11.13
C VAL A 177 22.49 0.81 9.70
N VAL A 178 23.04 -0.05 8.85
CA VAL A 178 23.28 0.24 7.42
C VAL A 178 21.97 0.53 6.70
N PHE A 179 20.93 -0.27 6.94
CA PHE A 179 19.62 -0.05 6.35
C PHE A 179 19.01 1.30 6.76
N ILE A 180 19.03 1.63 8.06
CA ILE A 180 18.56 2.94 8.55
C ILE A 180 19.36 4.08 7.90
N SER A 181 20.68 3.93 7.82
CA SER A 181 21.54 4.94 7.22
C SER A 181 21.22 5.20 5.75
N ILE A 182 20.95 4.13 4.98
CA ILE A 182 20.53 4.22 3.57
C ILE A 182 19.18 4.94 3.45
N VAL A 183 18.19 4.58 4.29
CA VAL A 183 16.87 5.22 4.29
C VAL A 183 16.99 6.71 4.63
N PHE A 184 17.77 7.06 5.69
CA PHE A 184 18.00 8.46 6.06
C PHE A 184 18.73 9.23 4.95
N CYS A 185 19.78 8.65 4.38
CA CYS A 185 20.51 9.30 3.28
C CYS A 185 19.60 9.53 2.06
N GLY A 186 18.74 8.57 1.73
CA GLY A 186 17.75 8.72 0.67
C GLY A 186 16.73 9.83 0.94
N MET A 187 16.37 10.09 2.20
CA MET A 187 15.46 11.18 2.57
C MET A 187 16.07 12.58 2.47
N PHE A 188 17.41 12.70 2.54
CA PHE A 188 18.12 13.99 2.39
C PHE A 188 18.46 14.33 0.94
N VAL A 189 18.34 13.37 0.02
CA VAL A 189 18.66 13.55 -1.42
C VAL A 189 17.42 13.97 -2.22
N PHE A 190 16.21 13.77 -1.67
CA PHE A 190 14.93 14.14 -2.26
C PHE A 190 14.26 15.26 -1.46
#